data_9d5d911715ca1ae5f2130e95f1f8012a
#
_entry.id   9d5d911715ca1ae5f2130e95f1f8012a
#
_cell.length_a   1.000
_cell.length_b   1.000
_cell.length_c   1.000
_cell.angle_alpha   90.00
_cell.angle_beta   90.00
_cell.angle_gamma   90.00
#
_symmetry.space_group_name_H-M   'P 1'
#
loop_
_entity.id
_entity.type
_entity.pdbx_description
1 polymer ?
#
loop_
_entity_poly.entity_id
_entity_poly.type
_entity_poly.pdbx_seq_one_letter_code
_entity_poly.pdbx_strand_id
1 'polypeptide(L)'
;MYKRQAIDQVKSDILSGKTKLLYVAPESLTKEENVEFLRGVKISFYAVDEAHCISEWGHDFRPEYRRIRPIINEIGKAPVIALTATATPKVRMDIQKNLGMLDAAEFKSSFNRPNLYYEVRPKTNNIDRDIIKFIKANSGKSGIIYCLSRKKVEELAELLQVNGIRALPYHAGICLLYTSPSP
;
A
#
# COMPACT_ATOMS: atom_id res chain seq x y z
N MET A 1 -0.80 -25.43 13.49
CA MET A 1 0.26 -26.32 12.99
C MET A 1 0.82 -25.83 11.65
N TYR A 2 0.03 -25.68 10.60
CA TYR A 2 0.49 -25.23 9.26
C TYR A 2 1.24 -23.90 9.21
N LYS A 3 0.85 -22.86 9.98
CA LYS A 3 1.55 -21.57 10.01
C LYS A 3 2.99 -21.65 10.52
N ARG A 4 3.27 -22.54 11.48
CA ARG A 4 4.62 -22.67 12.06
C ARG A 4 5.57 -23.39 11.09
N GLN A 5 5.12 -24.45 10.45
CA GLN A 5 5.88 -25.14 9.40
C GLN A 5 6.23 -24.25 8.22
N ALA A 6 5.30 -23.37 7.80
CA ALA A 6 5.55 -22.39 6.74
C ALA A 6 6.63 -21.36 7.15
N ILE A 7 6.66 -20.91 8.40
CA ILE A 7 7.68 -19.99 8.90
C ILE A 7 9.05 -20.68 8.94
N ASP A 8 9.12 -21.91 9.43
CA ASP A 8 10.37 -22.68 9.50
C ASP A 8 10.95 -22.94 8.09
N GLN A 9 10.07 -23.22 7.12
CA GLN A 9 10.48 -23.36 5.71
C GLN A 9 11.05 -22.06 5.15
N VAL A 10 10.40 -20.92 5.40
CA VAL A 10 10.89 -19.59 4.98
C VAL A 10 12.25 -19.30 5.59
N LYS A 11 12.45 -19.57 6.88
CA LYS A 11 13.76 -19.40 7.54
C LYS A 11 14.84 -20.28 6.89
N SER A 12 14.53 -21.52 6.59
CA SER A 12 15.45 -22.43 5.89
C SER A 12 15.80 -21.93 4.48
N ASP A 13 14.81 -21.46 3.73
CA ASP A 13 15.02 -20.91 2.39
C ASP A 13 15.85 -19.61 2.39
N ILE A 14 15.77 -18.80 3.45
CA ILE A 14 16.61 -17.63 3.66
C ILE A 14 18.06 -18.05 3.91
N LEU A 15 18.30 -18.97 4.85
CA LEU A 15 19.64 -19.44 5.21
C LEU A 15 20.35 -20.15 4.06
N SER A 16 19.62 -20.89 3.24
CA SER A 16 20.16 -21.55 2.04
C SER A 16 20.39 -20.58 0.86
N GLY A 17 20.02 -19.29 1.01
CA GLY A 17 20.16 -18.29 -0.04
C GLY A 17 19.18 -18.45 -1.22
N LYS A 18 18.17 -19.29 -1.09
CA LYS A 18 17.09 -19.46 -2.07
C LYS A 18 16.19 -18.25 -2.10
N THR A 19 15.86 -17.69 -0.94
CA THR A 19 15.08 -16.44 -0.81
C THR A 19 15.95 -15.24 -1.13
N LYS A 20 15.58 -14.44 -2.14
CA LYS A 20 16.31 -13.23 -2.56
C LYS A 20 15.68 -11.94 -2.04
N LEU A 21 14.37 -11.96 -1.81
CA LEU A 21 13.60 -10.85 -1.26
C LEU A 21 12.73 -11.36 -0.13
N LEU A 22 12.74 -10.64 0.99
CA LEU A 22 11.89 -10.91 2.15
C LEU A 22 11.03 -9.67 2.43
N TYR A 23 9.72 -9.82 2.31
CA TYR A 23 8.76 -8.80 2.70
C TYR A 23 8.31 -9.02 4.15
N VAL A 24 8.49 -8.01 4.98
CA VAL A 24 8.19 -8.08 6.41
C VAL A 24 7.40 -6.86 6.82
N ALA A 25 6.28 -7.07 7.51
CA ALA A 25 5.55 -5.97 8.12
C ALA A 25 6.34 -5.41 9.33
N PRO A 26 6.36 -4.07 9.55
CA PRO A 26 7.08 -3.46 10.68
C PRO A 26 6.72 -4.08 12.02
N GLU A 27 5.47 -4.42 12.24
CA GLU A 27 4.97 -5.07 13.45
C GLU A 27 5.59 -6.46 13.69
N SER A 28 5.94 -7.15 12.60
CA SER A 28 6.62 -8.44 12.68
C SER A 28 8.11 -8.30 12.96
N LEU A 29 8.74 -7.21 12.49
CA LEU A 29 10.14 -6.90 12.80
C LEU A 29 10.36 -6.57 14.28
N THR A 30 9.34 -6.08 14.98
CA THR A 30 9.46 -5.75 16.41
C THR A 30 9.56 -6.97 17.31
N LYS A 31 9.34 -8.19 16.80
CA LYS A 31 9.46 -9.43 17.56
C LYS A 31 10.93 -9.82 17.67
N GLU A 32 11.40 -10.01 18.90
CA GLU A 32 12.80 -10.34 19.20
C GLU A 32 13.30 -11.59 18.44
N GLU A 33 12.47 -12.63 18.37
CA GLU A 33 12.80 -13.86 17.62
C GLU A 33 13.13 -13.64 16.14
N ASN A 34 12.50 -12.62 15.49
CA ASN A 34 12.75 -12.29 14.10
C ASN A 34 14.01 -11.45 13.95
N VAL A 35 14.25 -10.52 14.88
CA VAL A 35 15.47 -9.71 14.90
C VAL A 35 16.69 -10.61 15.10
N GLU A 36 16.64 -11.50 16.08
CA GLU A 36 17.72 -12.45 16.39
C GLU A 36 18.00 -13.35 15.18
N PHE A 37 16.99 -13.91 14.56
CA PHE A 37 17.16 -14.70 13.34
C PHE A 37 17.84 -13.89 12.21
N LEU A 38 17.43 -12.65 11.97
CA LEU A 38 17.98 -11.82 10.91
C LEU A 38 19.39 -11.32 11.17
N ARG A 39 19.88 -11.27 12.42
CA ARG A 39 21.29 -10.97 12.73
C ARG A 39 22.27 -11.98 12.11
N GLY A 40 21.81 -13.22 11.92
CA GLY A 40 22.62 -14.28 11.27
C GLY A 40 22.54 -14.25 9.73
N VAL A 41 21.80 -13.34 9.13
CA VAL A 41 21.54 -13.30 7.68
C VAL A 41 22.33 -12.17 7.02
N LYS A 42 23.04 -12.47 5.92
CA LYS A 42 23.68 -11.44 5.12
C LYS A 42 22.64 -10.65 4.32
N ILE A 43 22.35 -9.42 4.77
CA ILE A 43 21.41 -8.51 4.13
C ILE A 43 22.15 -7.54 3.23
N SER A 44 21.78 -7.46 1.95
CA SER A 44 22.40 -6.57 0.96
C SER A 44 21.91 -5.14 1.06
N PHE A 45 20.64 -4.93 1.36
CA PHE A 45 20.03 -3.62 1.59
C PHE A 45 18.67 -3.75 2.28
N TYR A 46 18.18 -2.67 2.86
CA TYR A 46 16.85 -2.54 3.40
C TYR A 46 16.03 -1.60 2.54
N ALA A 47 14.82 -2.00 2.16
CA ALA A 47 13.86 -1.14 1.49
C ALA A 47 12.67 -0.87 2.43
N VAL A 48 12.46 0.40 2.76
CA VAL A 48 11.32 0.85 3.57
C VAL A 48 10.28 1.44 2.63
N ASP A 49 9.25 0.66 2.35
CA ASP A 49 8.11 1.11 1.56
C ASP A 49 7.13 1.91 2.43
N GLU A 50 6.33 2.77 1.80
CA GLU A 50 5.41 3.69 2.49
C GLU A 50 6.11 4.47 3.63
N ALA A 51 7.34 4.90 3.38
CA ALA A 51 8.18 5.54 4.40
C ALA A 51 7.54 6.79 5.04
N HIS A 52 6.52 7.38 4.41
CA HIS A 52 5.74 8.49 4.98
C HIS A 52 5.05 8.11 6.30
N CYS A 53 4.79 6.82 6.54
CA CYS A 53 4.21 6.32 7.79
C CYS A 53 5.11 6.58 9.02
N ILE A 54 6.40 6.91 8.82
CA ILE A 54 7.33 7.26 9.91
C ILE A 54 7.02 8.64 10.53
N SER A 55 6.34 9.50 9.77
CA SER A 55 6.11 10.90 10.10
C SER A 55 4.72 11.15 10.68
N GLU A 56 4.66 11.82 11.83
CA GLU A 56 3.41 12.32 12.42
C GLU A 56 2.73 13.39 11.53
N TRP A 57 3.46 13.98 10.61
CA TRP A 57 2.96 14.94 9.64
C TRP A 57 2.46 14.27 8.36
N GLY A 58 2.59 12.93 8.28
CA GLY A 58 2.02 12.12 7.19
C GLY A 58 0.54 11.83 7.44
N HIS A 59 -0.13 11.36 6.40
CA HIS A 59 -1.56 11.03 6.47
C HIS A 59 -1.85 9.64 7.09
N ASP A 60 -0.83 8.80 7.27
CA ASP A 60 -0.94 7.44 7.83
C ASP A 60 0.27 7.18 8.75
N PHE A 61 0.30 7.86 9.89
CA PHE A 61 1.37 7.66 10.88
C PHE A 61 1.24 6.29 11.55
N ARG A 62 2.36 5.54 11.58
CA ARG A 62 2.47 4.24 12.26
C ARG A 62 3.69 4.23 13.18
N PRO A 63 3.49 4.14 14.50
CA PRO A 63 4.59 4.17 15.47
C PRO A 63 5.66 3.10 15.24
N GLU A 64 5.27 1.93 14.69
CA GLU A 64 6.18 0.81 14.39
C GLU A 64 7.26 1.19 13.39
N TYR A 65 6.96 2.11 12.45
CA TYR A 65 7.94 2.60 11.48
C TYR A 65 9.11 3.34 12.12
N ARG A 66 8.92 4.01 13.27
CA ARG A 66 10.00 4.66 14.02
C ARG A 66 10.96 3.67 14.66
N ARG A 67 10.55 2.43 14.82
CA ARG A 67 11.38 1.35 15.36
C ARG A 67 12.27 0.71 14.30
N ILE A 68 12.03 0.95 13.01
CA ILE A 68 12.77 0.34 11.90
C ILE A 68 14.27 0.65 11.99
N ARG A 69 14.65 1.90 12.22
CA ARG A 69 16.08 2.27 12.28
C ARG A 69 16.83 1.61 13.45
N PRO A 70 16.34 1.66 14.70
CA PRO A 70 16.92 0.89 15.79
C PRO A 70 17.09 -0.59 15.46
N ILE A 71 16.06 -1.22 14.88
CA ILE A 71 16.08 -2.63 14.51
C ILE A 71 17.13 -2.92 13.42
N ILE A 72 17.22 -2.09 12.37
CA ILE A 72 18.28 -2.20 11.35
C ILE A 72 19.67 -2.15 11.97
N ASN A 73 19.90 -1.23 12.92
CA ASN A 73 21.17 -1.12 13.62
C ASN A 73 21.51 -2.37 14.43
N GLU A 74 20.50 -3.06 14.93
CA GLU A 74 20.61 -4.26 15.72
C GLU A 74 20.85 -5.51 14.86
N ILE A 75 20.19 -5.63 13.72
CA ILE A 75 20.36 -6.73 12.76
C ILE A 75 21.73 -6.64 12.08
N GLY A 76 22.08 -5.47 11.55
CA GLY A 76 23.35 -5.22 10.88
C GLY A 76 23.26 -4.08 9.87
N LYS A 77 24.36 -3.38 9.69
CA LYS A 77 24.46 -2.23 8.78
C LYS A 77 24.40 -2.67 7.32
N ALA A 78 23.48 -2.12 6.57
CA ALA A 78 23.40 -2.22 5.11
C ALA A 78 22.80 -0.92 4.55
N PRO A 79 22.94 -0.64 3.24
CA PRO A 79 22.27 0.48 2.60
C PRO A 79 20.77 0.47 2.84
N VAL A 80 20.17 1.67 3.02
CA VAL A 80 18.74 1.84 3.23
C VAL A 80 18.16 2.65 2.08
N ILE A 81 17.05 2.16 1.52
CA ILE A 81 16.24 2.84 0.52
C ILE A 81 14.89 3.13 1.15
N ALA A 82 14.45 4.39 1.14
CA ALA A 82 13.12 4.80 1.59
C ALA A 82 12.26 5.21 0.39
N LEU A 83 11.10 4.62 0.26
CA LEU A 83 10.19 4.77 -0.85
C LEU A 83 8.84 5.34 -0.35
N THR A 84 8.32 6.33 -1.05
CA THR A 84 6.98 6.87 -0.77
C THR A 84 6.43 7.61 -1.98
N ALA A 85 5.13 7.51 -2.22
CA ALA A 85 4.44 8.26 -3.27
C ALA A 85 4.01 9.67 -2.81
N THR A 86 3.90 9.93 -1.51
CA THR A 86 3.15 11.07 -0.96
C THR A 86 3.91 11.80 0.14
N ALA A 87 5.13 12.28 -0.13
CA ALA A 87 5.91 12.99 0.88
C ALA A 87 6.05 14.48 0.57
N THR A 88 5.48 15.33 1.44
CA THR A 88 5.77 16.76 1.46
C THR A 88 7.22 17.01 1.87
N PRO A 89 7.79 18.22 1.65
CA PRO A 89 9.16 18.54 2.12
C PRO A 89 9.37 18.23 3.60
N LYS A 90 8.38 18.54 4.45
CA LYS A 90 8.43 18.29 5.90
C LYS A 90 8.46 16.80 6.22
N VAL A 91 7.61 16.01 5.55
CA VAL A 91 7.58 14.54 5.70
C VAL A 91 8.89 13.91 5.24
N ARG A 92 9.48 14.36 4.12
CA ARG A 92 10.77 13.86 3.62
C ARG A 92 11.90 14.09 4.62
N MET A 93 11.99 15.29 5.18
CA MET A 93 13.00 15.61 6.19
C MET A 93 12.83 14.71 7.43
N ASP A 94 11.59 14.45 7.83
CA ASP A 94 11.28 13.57 8.97
C ASP A 94 11.67 12.12 8.69
N ILE A 95 11.43 11.62 7.47
CA ILE A 95 11.89 10.30 7.00
C ILE A 95 13.41 10.20 7.11
N GLN A 96 14.14 11.15 6.52
CA GLN A 96 15.60 11.16 6.53
C GLN A 96 16.15 11.16 7.95
N LYS A 97 15.61 12.01 8.84
CA LYS A 97 16.00 12.11 10.24
C LYS A 97 15.76 10.79 10.99
N ASN A 98 14.57 10.22 10.89
CA ASN A 98 14.21 9.02 11.63
C ASN A 98 14.91 7.76 11.11
N LEU A 99 15.23 7.70 9.82
CA LEU A 99 16.01 6.61 9.25
C LEU A 99 17.54 6.86 9.30
N GLY A 100 17.98 8.01 9.82
CA GLY A 100 19.41 8.35 9.92
C GLY A 100 20.11 8.43 8.57
N MET A 101 19.46 9.07 7.58
CA MET A 101 19.93 9.15 6.19
C MET A 101 19.84 10.59 5.66
N LEU A 102 20.35 11.56 6.46
CA LEU A 102 20.29 13.00 6.13
C LEU A 102 21.06 13.35 4.85
N ASP A 103 22.13 12.63 4.54
CA ASP A 103 22.97 12.85 3.37
C ASP A 103 22.59 11.94 2.18
N ALA A 104 21.41 11.31 2.23
CA ALA A 104 20.97 10.41 1.17
C ALA A 104 20.61 11.17 -0.11
N ALA A 105 20.90 10.57 -1.26
CA ALA A 105 20.43 11.09 -2.53
C ALA A 105 18.90 11.04 -2.61
N GLU A 106 18.28 12.15 -3.01
CA GLU A 106 16.85 12.25 -3.22
C GLU A 106 16.50 12.18 -4.71
N PHE A 107 15.56 11.32 -5.03
CA PHE A 107 14.98 11.22 -6.36
C PHE A 107 13.50 11.57 -6.26
N LYS A 108 13.07 12.62 -6.94
CA LYS A 108 11.70 13.12 -6.91
C LYS A 108 11.14 13.28 -8.32
N SER A 109 9.99 12.71 -8.55
CA SER A 109 9.18 12.98 -9.75
C SER A 109 8.06 13.97 -9.44
N SER A 110 7.52 14.59 -10.47
CA SER A 110 6.33 15.43 -10.35
C SER A 110 5.10 14.57 -10.01
N PHE A 111 4.20 15.10 -9.16
CA PHE A 111 2.87 14.51 -8.95
C PHE A 111 1.95 14.72 -10.13
N ASN A 112 2.26 15.69 -10.99
CA ASN A 112 1.49 15.93 -12.20
C ASN A 112 1.77 14.80 -13.21
N ARG A 113 0.71 14.07 -13.55
CA ARG A 113 0.74 12.99 -14.54
C ARG A 113 0.05 13.46 -15.82
N PRO A 114 0.79 13.81 -16.88
CA PRO A 114 0.21 14.41 -18.08
C PRO A 114 -0.84 13.52 -18.77
N ASN A 115 -0.79 12.22 -18.52
CA ASN A 115 -1.74 11.25 -19.06
C ASN A 115 -3.03 11.11 -18.25
N LEU A 116 -3.18 11.86 -17.13
CA LEU A 116 -4.39 11.85 -16.30
C LEU A 116 -5.11 13.18 -16.43
N TYR A 117 -6.39 13.10 -16.71
CA TYR A 117 -7.30 14.24 -16.70
C TYR A 117 -8.10 14.23 -15.40
N TYR A 118 -8.08 15.36 -14.68
CA TYR A 118 -8.84 15.57 -13.45
C TYR A 118 -9.97 16.56 -13.70
N GLU A 119 -11.18 16.19 -13.31
CA GLU A 119 -12.34 17.04 -13.43
C GLU A 119 -13.13 17.04 -12.11
N VAL A 120 -13.53 18.22 -11.66
CA VAL A 120 -14.42 18.38 -10.50
C VAL A 120 -15.77 18.88 -10.99
N ARG A 121 -16.83 18.15 -10.70
CA ARG A 121 -18.20 18.53 -11.03
C ARG A 121 -19.01 18.85 -9.77
N PRO A 122 -19.83 19.91 -9.77
CA PRO A 122 -20.75 20.16 -8.69
C PRO A 122 -21.72 19.00 -8.49
N LYS A 123 -22.03 18.66 -7.25
CA LYS A 123 -23.09 17.71 -6.96
C LYS A 123 -24.44 18.27 -7.36
N THR A 124 -25.19 17.52 -8.13
CA THR A 124 -26.60 17.82 -8.46
C THR A 124 -27.54 17.01 -7.55
N ASN A 125 -28.84 17.34 -7.61
CA ASN A 125 -29.86 16.53 -6.93
C ASN A 125 -30.07 15.15 -7.57
N ASN A 126 -29.49 14.91 -8.77
CA ASN A 126 -29.66 13.69 -9.55
C ASN A 126 -28.31 13.00 -9.85
N ILE A 127 -27.45 12.85 -8.82
CA ILE A 127 -26.09 12.30 -8.95
C ILE A 127 -26.08 10.94 -9.65
N ASP A 128 -26.99 10.04 -9.29
CA ASP A 128 -27.04 8.69 -9.85
C ASP A 128 -27.32 8.73 -11.37
N ARG A 129 -28.18 9.62 -11.82
CA ARG A 129 -28.45 9.87 -13.24
C ARG A 129 -27.22 10.44 -13.97
N ASP A 130 -26.48 11.33 -13.33
CA ASP A 130 -25.29 11.92 -13.90
C ASP A 130 -24.17 10.89 -14.04
N ILE A 131 -24.00 9.99 -13.06
CA ILE A 131 -23.08 8.86 -13.14
C ILE A 131 -23.44 7.94 -14.33
N ILE A 132 -24.71 7.57 -14.45
CA ILE A 132 -25.18 6.72 -15.56
C ILE A 132 -24.90 7.37 -16.90
N LYS A 133 -25.19 8.67 -17.07
CA LYS A 133 -24.91 9.42 -18.29
C LYS A 133 -23.42 9.45 -18.62
N PHE A 134 -22.59 9.70 -17.60
CA PHE A 134 -21.14 9.72 -17.77
C PHE A 134 -20.61 8.37 -18.26
N ILE A 135 -21.06 7.27 -17.64
CA ILE A 135 -20.62 5.91 -18.03
C ILE A 135 -21.08 5.60 -19.46
N LYS A 136 -22.33 5.90 -19.81
CA LYS A 136 -22.84 5.66 -21.16
C LYS A 136 -22.11 6.49 -22.23
N ALA A 137 -21.71 7.72 -21.90
CA ALA A 137 -20.89 8.55 -22.78
C ALA A 137 -19.45 8.03 -22.95
N ASN A 138 -18.97 7.19 -22.02
CA ASN A 138 -17.68 6.53 -22.06
C ASN A 138 -17.79 5.02 -22.29
N SER A 139 -18.77 4.58 -23.05
CA SER A 139 -18.97 3.16 -23.35
C SER A 139 -17.70 2.50 -23.88
N GLY A 140 -17.47 1.24 -23.49
CA GLY A 140 -16.27 0.49 -23.85
C GLY A 140 -15.03 0.76 -22.99
N LYS A 141 -15.07 1.73 -22.06
CA LYS A 141 -14.01 1.99 -21.10
C LYS A 141 -14.31 1.31 -19.76
N SER A 142 -13.28 0.85 -19.07
CA SER A 142 -13.37 0.37 -17.68
C SER A 142 -13.29 1.56 -16.70
N GLY A 143 -13.92 1.41 -15.53
CA GLY A 143 -13.92 2.44 -14.52
C GLY A 143 -14.07 1.89 -13.10
N ILE A 144 -13.68 2.70 -12.11
CA ILE A 144 -13.87 2.42 -10.70
C ILE A 144 -14.63 3.60 -10.08
N ILE A 145 -15.65 3.32 -9.30
CA ILE A 145 -16.45 4.32 -8.59
C ILE A 145 -16.26 4.13 -7.09
N TYR A 146 -15.68 5.12 -6.43
CA TYR A 146 -15.51 5.10 -4.98
C TYR A 146 -16.74 5.68 -4.30
N CYS A 147 -17.26 4.95 -3.29
CA CYS A 147 -18.38 5.37 -2.46
C CYS A 147 -17.96 5.48 -0.99
N LEU A 148 -18.64 6.33 -0.23
CA LEU A 148 -18.34 6.57 1.19
C LEU A 148 -18.80 5.43 2.11
N SER A 149 -19.71 4.57 1.69
CA SER A 149 -20.24 3.48 2.51
C SER A 149 -20.44 2.20 1.71
N ARG A 150 -20.34 1.05 2.39
CA ARG A 150 -20.61 -0.28 1.80
C ARG A 150 -22.02 -0.35 1.18
N LYS A 151 -23.02 0.13 1.92
CA LYS A 151 -24.40 0.19 1.46
C LYS A 151 -24.54 0.95 0.13
N LYS A 152 -23.88 2.13 0.00
CA LYS A 152 -23.91 2.89 -1.26
C LYS A 152 -23.19 2.19 -2.40
N VAL A 153 -22.17 1.38 -2.13
CA VAL A 153 -21.50 0.54 -3.15
C VAL A 153 -22.47 -0.48 -3.73
N GLU A 154 -23.23 -1.18 -2.86
CA GLU A 154 -24.20 -2.20 -3.28
C GLU A 154 -25.36 -1.58 -4.05
N GLU A 155 -25.99 -0.52 -3.50
CA GLU A 155 -27.11 0.21 -4.15
C GLU A 155 -26.71 0.76 -5.53
N LEU A 156 -25.51 1.33 -5.64
CA LEU A 156 -25.06 1.89 -6.92
C LEU A 156 -24.75 0.80 -7.94
N ALA A 157 -24.14 -0.32 -7.52
CA ALA A 157 -23.89 -1.45 -8.42
C ALA A 157 -25.19 -2.03 -8.98
N GLU A 158 -26.21 -2.22 -8.12
CA GLU A 158 -27.54 -2.68 -8.52
C GLU A 158 -28.19 -1.71 -9.51
N LEU A 159 -28.17 -0.41 -9.19
CA LEU A 159 -28.69 0.64 -10.06
C LEU A 159 -28.05 0.63 -11.45
N LEU A 160 -26.73 0.46 -11.51
CA LEU A 160 -25.99 0.39 -12.77
C LEU A 160 -26.40 -0.84 -13.58
N GLN A 161 -26.53 -2.00 -12.93
CA GLN A 161 -26.95 -3.27 -13.58
C GLN A 161 -28.36 -3.12 -14.18
N VAL A 162 -29.32 -2.57 -13.42
CA VAL A 162 -30.70 -2.31 -13.91
C VAL A 162 -30.69 -1.38 -15.13
N ASN A 163 -29.72 -0.47 -15.25
CA ASN A 163 -29.55 0.43 -16.39
C ASN A 163 -28.69 -0.17 -17.52
N GLY A 164 -28.43 -1.49 -17.53
CA GLY A 164 -27.70 -2.20 -18.56
C GLY A 164 -26.18 -1.98 -18.53
N ILE A 165 -25.63 -1.51 -17.42
CA ILE A 165 -24.19 -1.30 -17.21
C ILE A 165 -23.64 -2.46 -16.40
N ARG A 166 -22.62 -3.18 -16.90
CA ARG A 166 -21.94 -4.23 -16.14
C ARG A 166 -21.14 -3.61 -15.00
N ALA A 167 -21.59 -3.80 -13.77
CA ALA A 167 -20.94 -3.31 -12.56
C ALA A 167 -20.96 -4.38 -11.48
N LEU A 168 -19.93 -4.44 -10.65
CA LEU A 168 -19.84 -5.33 -9.50
C LEU A 168 -19.50 -4.50 -8.25
N PRO A 169 -20.16 -4.76 -7.12
CA PRO A 169 -19.78 -4.14 -5.86
C PRO A 169 -18.48 -4.75 -5.36
N TYR A 170 -17.62 -3.92 -4.74
CA TYR A 170 -16.40 -4.37 -4.09
C TYR A 170 -16.18 -3.63 -2.78
N HIS A 171 -16.13 -4.34 -1.66
CA HIS A 171 -15.80 -3.82 -0.33
C HIS A 171 -15.40 -4.94 0.63
N ALA A 172 -14.78 -4.60 1.75
CA ALA A 172 -14.25 -5.56 2.72
C ALA A 172 -15.28 -6.49 3.40
N GLY A 173 -16.59 -6.23 3.23
CA GLY A 173 -17.66 -7.11 3.72
C GLY A 173 -18.12 -8.18 2.72
N ILE A 174 -17.61 -8.16 1.48
CA ILE A 174 -17.94 -9.17 0.47
C ILE A 174 -17.03 -10.36 0.72
N CYS A 175 -17.63 -11.55 0.91
CA CYS A 175 -16.89 -12.80 1.06
C CYS A 175 -16.16 -13.14 -0.26
N LEU A 176 -14.90 -13.56 -0.16
CA LEU A 176 -14.06 -13.96 -1.32
C LEU A 176 -14.67 -15.05 -2.23
N LEU A 177 -15.68 -15.77 -1.74
CA LEU A 177 -16.44 -16.76 -2.52
C LEU A 177 -17.26 -16.15 -3.68
N TYR A 178 -17.50 -14.85 -3.68
CA TYR A 178 -18.27 -14.15 -4.72
C TYR A 178 -17.42 -13.25 -5.63
N THR A 179 -16.12 -13.17 -5.40
CA THR A 179 -15.23 -12.52 -6.34
C THR A 179 -14.92 -13.49 -7.46
N SER A 180 -15.41 -13.19 -8.67
CA SER A 180 -14.98 -13.90 -9.87
C SER A 180 -13.46 -13.98 -9.91
N PRO A 181 -12.87 -15.12 -10.32
CA PRO A 181 -11.45 -15.19 -10.54
C PRO A 181 -11.05 -14.06 -11.47
N SER A 182 -10.00 -13.34 -11.08
CA SER A 182 -9.37 -12.34 -11.95
C SER A 182 -9.02 -12.99 -13.28
N PRO A 183 -9.27 -12.37 -14.42
CA PRO A 183 -8.93 -12.91 -15.72
C PRO A 183 -7.44 -13.21 -15.86
#